data_9fa211cc88b29153f93af119c21842d0
#
_entry.id   9fa211cc88b29153f93af119c21842d0
#
_cell.length_a   1.000
_cell.length_b   1.000
_cell.length_c   1.000
_cell.angle_alpha   90.00
_cell.angle_beta   90.00
_cell.angle_gamma   90.00
#
_symmetry.space_group_name_H-M   'P 1'
#
loop_
_entity.id
_entity.type
_entity.pdbx_description
1 polymer ?
#
loop_
_entity_poly.entity_id
_entity_poly.type
_entity_poly.pdbx_seq_one_letter_code
_entity_poly.pdbx_strand_id
1 'polypeptide(L)'
;MKVYVFIVTYNRLSLLKKTINSLRKQTYPIDNLCVINNGSTDGAYEWLLEQQDLTVIHQENLGGAGGFSRGVQYAYEDGADWIWMMDDDVYPESNCLEQLLKYKEHSLCLQSARYFSDGIYVPWGYRYDLSRDFEEKISADNYKKEFFSVNTGCFEGMLIHRSIVAKIGYPDKRFFITSDDRMYGYLASKHTDLILVRDARLNREATFGEVKYSPFYSYYLYRNFHLRDEYCKAITGKSFPLKVKMMYVLSALKNSLIGYSFLEPSLRKKMRTAIWKGFVDCLRKKENKTF
;
A
#
# COMPACT_ATOMS: atom_id res chain seq x y z
N MET A 1 -15.94 -1.26 -20.73
CA MET A 1 -14.95 -0.90 -19.70
C MET A 1 -15.07 -1.92 -18.60
N LYS A 2 -14.03 -2.73 -18.41
CA LYS A 2 -13.97 -3.79 -17.38
C LYS A 2 -13.29 -3.26 -16.13
N VAL A 3 -13.95 -3.35 -14.98
CA VAL A 3 -13.40 -2.96 -13.68
C VAL A 3 -13.17 -4.20 -12.83
N TYR A 4 -11.92 -4.48 -12.53
CA TYR A 4 -11.52 -5.57 -11.65
C TYR A 4 -11.14 -5.03 -10.27
N VAL A 5 -11.55 -5.74 -9.25
CA VAL A 5 -11.14 -5.46 -7.87
C VAL A 5 -10.38 -6.67 -7.35
N PHE A 6 -9.27 -6.44 -6.68
CA PHE A 6 -8.64 -7.53 -5.94
C PHE A 6 -8.30 -7.14 -4.50
N ILE A 7 -8.36 -8.13 -3.62
CA ILE A 7 -8.03 -8.03 -2.20
C ILE A 7 -6.81 -8.89 -1.92
N VAL A 8 -5.85 -8.37 -1.15
CA VAL A 8 -4.74 -9.17 -0.61
C VAL A 8 -5.05 -9.52 0.83
N THR A 9 -4.94 -10.82 1.20
CA THR A 9 -5.21 -11.28 2.56
C THR A 9 -4.15 -12.24 3.09
N TYR A 10 -3.90 -12.18 4.40
CA TYR A 10 -3.06 -13.12 5.13
C TYR A 10 -3.52 -13.26 6.58
N ASN A 11 -4.11 -14.41 6.94
CA ASN A 11 -4.55 -14.77 8.29
C ASN A 11 -5.51 -13.73 8.92
N ARG A 12 -6.52 -13.27 8.16
CA ARG A 12 -7.50 -12.28 8.58
C ARG A 12 -8.91 -12.59 8.06
N LEU A 13 -9.34 -13.86 8.13
CA LEU A 13 -10.62 -14.31 7.57
C LEU A 13 -11.82 -13.45 7.97
N SER A 14 -11.92 -13.04 9.24
CA SER A 14 -13.06 -12.24 9.73
C SER A 14 -13.12 -10.85 9.07
N LEU A 15 -11.97 -10.20 8.86
CA LEU A 15 -11.86 -8.90 8.20
C LEU A 15 -12.12 -9.03 6.70
N LEU A 16 -11.50 -10.04 6.07
CA LEU A 16 -11.72 -10.37 4.65
C LEU A 16 -13.21 -10.52 4.32
N LYS A 17 -13.97 -11.24 5.14
CA LYS A 17 -15.42 -11.39 4.96
C LYS A 17 -16.15 -10.06 4.96
N LYS A 18 -15.79 -9.14 5.84
CA LYS A 18 -16.37 -7.78 5.89
C LYS A 18 -16.02 -6.98 4.62
N THR A 19 -14.75 -7.02 4.20
CA THR A 19 -14.28 -6.32 2.98
C THR A 19 -15.02 -6.84 1.74
N ILE A 20 -15.10 -8.17 1.55
CA ILE A 20 -15.83 -8.77 0.43
C ILE A 20 -17.31 -8.34 0.45
N ASN A 21 -17.96 -8.37 1.62
CA ASN A 21 -19.35 -7.96 1.74
C ASN A 21 -19.58 -6.48 1.41
N SER A 22 -18.63 -5.60 1.68
CA SER A 22 -18.71 -4.18 1.29
C SER A 22 -18.51 -3.98 -0.21
N LEU A 23 -17.63 -4.76 -0.84
CA LEU A 23 -17.40 -4.73 -2.29
C LEU A 23 -18.61 -5.28 -3.07
N ARG A 24 -19.29 -6.32 -2.57
CA ARG A 24 -20.53 -6.84 -3.17
C ARG A 24 -21.68 -5.83 -3.16
N LYS A 25 -21.60 -4.78 -2.35
CA LYS A 25 -22.62 -3.72 -2.24
C LYS A 25 -22.31 -2.50 -3.10
N GLN A 26 -21.27 -2.53 -3.92
CA GLN A 26 -20.95 -1.38 -4.76
C GLN A 26 -22.05 -1.09 -5.77
N THR A 27 -22.43 0.19 -5.92
CA THR A 27 -23.44 0.66 -6.88
C THR A 27 -22.95 0.55 -8.31
N TYR A 28 -21.65 0.72 -8.53
CA TYR A 28 -21.03 0.47 -9.83
C TYR A 28 -20.66 -1.01 -9.95
N PRO A 29 -21.03 -1.70 -11.05
CA PRO A 29 -20.75 -3.12 -11.20
C PRO A 29 -19.25 -3.43 -11.27
N ILE A 30 -18.85 -4.48 -10.56
CA ILE A 30 -17.50 -5.05 -10.57
C ILE A 30 -17.53 -6.25 -11.50
N ASP A 31 -16.71 -6.23 -12.57
CA ASP A 31 -16.68 -7.32 -13.56
C ASP A 31 -15.96 -8.56 -13.02
N ASN A 32 -14.97 -8.38 -12.13
CA ASN A 32 -14.30 -9.49 -11.46
C ASN A 32 -13.86 -9.06 -10.05
N LEU A 33 -14.21 -9.86 -9.05
CA LEU A 33 -13.74 -9.73 -7.67
C LEU A 33 -12.77 -10.87 -7.37
N CYS A 34 -11.49 -10.54 -7.23
CA CYS A 34 -10.42 -11.49 -7.01
C CYS A 34 -9.89 -11.40 -5.56
N VAL A 35 -9.50 -12.53 -4.99
CA VAL A 35 -8.79 -12.58 -3.70
C VAL A 35 -7.44 -13.25 -3.88
N ILE A 36 -6.38 -12.53 -3.53
CA ILE A 36 -5.02 -13.07 -3.44
C ILE A 36 -4.83 -13.56 -2.01
N ASN A 37 -5.02 -14.86 -1.81
CA ASN A 37 -4.74 -15.51 -0.53
C ASN A 37 -3.24 -15.78 -0.42
N ASN A 38 -2.58 -14.98 0.39
CA ASN A 38 -1.13 -14.95 0.53
C ASN A 38 -0.61 -16.00 1.53
N GLY A 39 -1.15 -17.24 1.45
CA GLY A 39 -0.74 -18.38 2.28
C GLY A 39 -1.38 -18.37 3.67
N SER A 40 -2.66 -17.99 3.79
CA SER A 40 -3.38 -18.03 5.06
C SER A 40 -3.59 -19.45 5.57
N THR A 41 -3.58 -19.59 6.91
CA THR A 41 -3.76 -20.85 7.65
C THR A 41 -4.90 -20.77 8.69
N ASP A 42 -5.72 -19.72 8.61
CA ASP A 42 -6.82 -19.42 9.56
C ASP A 42 -8.22 -19.88 9.05
N GLY A 43 -8.25 -20.77 8.04
CA GLY A 43 -9.49 -21.22 7.39
C GLY A 43 -9.93 -20.30 6.24
N ALA A 44 -9.15 -19.27 5.90
CA ALA A 44 -9.50 -18.34 4.81
C ALA A 44 -9.52 -19.06 3.45
N TYR A 45 -8.59 -19.98 3.22
CA TYR A 45 -8.51 -20.69 1.94
C TYR A 45 -9.72 -21.58 1.72
N GLU A 46 -10.09 -22.37 2.71
CA GLU A 46 -11.24 -23.30 2.67
C GLU A 46 -12.53 -22.51 2.44
N TRP A 47 -12.72 -21.42 3.19
CA TRP A 47 -13.89 -20.56 3.03
C TRP A 47 -13.95 -19.89 1.64
N LEU A 48 -12.82 -19.46 1.09
CA LEU A 48 -12.75 -18.84 -0.23
C LEU A 48 -13.16 -19.83 -1.35
N LEU A 49 -12.83 -21.11 -1.23
CA LEU A 49 -13.22 -22.13 -2.20
C LEU A 49 -14.74 -22.35 -2.28
N GLU A 50 -15.49 -21.99 -1.23
CA GLU A 50 -16.95 -22.05 -1.20
C GLU A 50 -17.63 -20.86 -1.91
N GLN A 51 -16.87 -19.79 -2.21
CA GLN A 51 -17.42 -18.58 -2.84
C GLN A 51 -17.40 -18.69 -4.37
N GLN A 52 -18.57 -18.87 -4.99
CA GLN A 52 -18.68 -19.07 -6.44
C GLN A 52 -18.50 -17.79 -7.27
N ASP A 53 -18.66 -16.63 -6.66
CA ASP A 53 -18.57 -15.31 -7.29
C ASP A 53 -17.19 -14.68 -7.19
N LEU A 54 -16.22 -15.38 -6.58
CA LEU A 54 -14.86 -14.90 -6.41
C LEU A 54 -13.87 -15.65 -7.31
N THR A 55 -12.94 -14.90 -7.88
CA THR A 55 -11.69 -15.49 -8.37
C THR A 55 -10.70 -15.59 -7.21
N VAL A 56 -10.18 -16.79 -6.96
CA VAL A 56 -9.24 -17.03 -5.86
C VAL A 56 -7.88 -17.43 -6.40
N ILE A 57 -6.86 -16.68 -6.01
CA ILE A 57 -5.47 -17.01 -6.31
C ILE A 57 -4.77 -17.30 -4.98
N HIS A 58 -4.31 -18.55 -4.83
CA HIS A 58 -3.53 -18.96 -3.66
C HIS A 58 -2.04 -18.96 -3.97
N GLN A 59 -1.23 -18.39 -3.09
CA GLN A 59 0.23 -18.39 -3.19
C GLN A 59 0.86 -18.49 -1.81
N GLU A 60 2.16 -18.79 -1.73
CA GLU A 60 2.91 -18.65 -0.49
C GLU A 60 2.97 -17.18 -0.03
N ASN A 61 3.24 -16.95 1.26
CA ASN A 61 3.34 -15.58 1.79
C ASN A 61 4.58 -14.85 1.23
N LEU A 62 4.33 -14.02 0.22
CA LEU A 62 5.31 -13.14 -0.43
C LEU A 62 5.27 -11.68 0.10
N GLY A 63 4.61 -11.47 1.27
CA GLY A 63 4.36 -10.14 1.81
C GLY A 63 3.23 -9.39 1.08
N GLY A 64 2.87 -8.22 1.60
CA GLY A 64 1.86 -7.36 0.95
C GLY A 64 2.28 -7.00 -0.48
N ALA A 65 3.53 -6.57 -0.67
CA ALA A 65 4.07 -6.22 -1.99
C ALA A 65 3.95 -7.36 -3.01
N GLY A 66 4.21 -8.61 -2.61
CA GLY A 66 4.05 -9.78 -3.46
C GLY A 66 2.58 -10.06 -3.80
N GLY A 67 1.67 -9.89 -2.84
CA GLY A 67 0.23 -10.02 -3.05
C GLY A 67 -0.30 -8.98 -4.03
N PHE A 68 0.04 -7.71 -3.83
CA PHE A 68 -0.36 -6.62 -4.74
C PHE A 68 0.26 -6.76 -6.13
N SER A 69 1.53 -7.18 -6.22
CA SER A 69 2.16 -7.51 -7.51
C SER A 69 1.37 -8.57 -8.28
N ARG A 70 0.98 -9.66 -7.60
CA ARG A 70 0.20 -10.75 -8.20
C ARG A 70 -1.20 -10.31 -8.61
N GLY A 71 -1.87 -9.49 -7.79
CA GLY A 71 -3.21 -8.99 -8.08
C GLY A 71 -3.24 -8.06 -9.29
N VAL A 72 -2.29 -7.12 -9.38
CA VAL A 72 -2.16 -6.24 -10.56
C VAL A 72 -1.82 -7.03 -11.81
N GLN A 73 -0.88 -7.99 -11.70
CA GLN A 73 -0.52 -8.87 -12.81
C GLN A 73 -1.74 -9.63 -13.33
N TYR A 74 -2.47 -10.32 -12.45
CA TYR A 74 -3.66 -11.07 -12.82
C TYR A 74 -4.68 -10.20 -13.53
N ALA A 75 -5.08 -9.08 -12.91
CA ALA A 75 -6.10 -8.21 -13.48
C ALA A 75 -5.70 -7.61 -14.84
N TYR A 76 -4.42 -7.23 -14.99
CA TYR A 76 -3.88 -6.70 -16.25
C TYR A 76 -3.88 -7.75 -17.36
N GLU A 77 -3.38 -8.96 -17.08
CA GLU A 77 -3.27 -10.07 -18.05
C GLU A 77 -4.65 -10.61 -18.45
N ASP A 78 -5.63 -10.62 -17.53
CA ASP A 78 -7.02 -11.03 -17.79
C ASP A 78 -7.88 -9.93 -18.46
N GLY A 79 -7.29 -8.78 -18.77
CA GLY A 79 -7.89 -7.75 -19.63
C GLY A 79 -8.75 -6.72 -18.91
N ALA A 80 -8.52 -6.47 -17.62
CA ALA A 80 -9.13 -5.34 -16.93
C ALA A 80 -8.73 -4.00 -17.58
N ASP A 81 -9.68 -3.06 -17.71
CA ASP A 81 -9.39 -1.68 -18.08
C ASP A 81 -8.96 -0.88 -16.86
N TRP A 82 -9.67 -1.07 -15.74
CA TRP A 82 -9.40 -0.46 -14.45
C TRP A 82 -9.20 -1.52 -13.37
N ILE A 83 -8.19 -1.30 -12.52
CA ILE A 83 -7.79 -2.22 -11.46
C ILE A 83 -7.89 -1.49 -10.12
N TRP A 84 -8.79 -1.94 -9.25
CA TRP A 84 -8.98 -1.38 -7.91
C TRP A 84 -8.35 -2.28 -6.86
N MET A 85 -7.38 -1.73 -6.14
CA MET A 85 -6.57 -2.45 -5.16
C MET A 85 -7.13 -2.30 -3.75
N MET A 86 -7.13 -3.38 -2.97
CA MET A 86 -7.74 -3.39 -1.64
C MET A 86 -6.96 -4.26 -0.65
N ASP A 87 -6.82 -3.78 0.59
CA ASP A 87 -6.45 -4.62 1.73
C ASP A 87 -7.68 -5.31 2.33
N ASP A 88 -7.47 -6.31 3.19
CA ASP A 88 -8.53 -7.11 3.79
C ASP A 88 -9.19 -6.47 5.03
N ASP A 89 -8.72 -5.31 5.49
CA ASP A 89 -9.19 -4.57 6.67
C ASP A 89 -9.75 -3.18 6.36
N VAL A 90 -10.19 -2.98 5.12
CA VAL A 90 -10.79 -1.74 4.63
C VAL A 90 -12.13 -1.98 3.95
N TYR A 91 -13.08 -1.07 4.17
CA TYR A 91 -14.47 -1.23 3.76
C TYR A 91 -14.93 -0.02 2.96
N PRO A 92 -15.02 -0.13 1.60
CA PRO A 92 -15.55 0.95 0.79
C PRO A 92 -17.04 1.20 1.07
N GLU A 93 -17.46 2.46 1.11
CA GLU A 93 -18.89 2.82 1.04
C GLU A 93 -19.47 2.35 -0.29
N SER A 94 -20.77 2.08 -0.32
CA SER A 94 -21.42 1.43 -1.48
C SER A 94 -21.26 2.18 -2.79
N ASN A 95 -21.07 3.48 -2.77
CA ASN A 95 -20.85 4.32 -3.95
C ASN A 95 -19.37 4.66 -4.21
N CYS A 96 -18.43 4.09 -3.46
CA CYS A 96 -17.01 4.48 -3.50
C CYS A 96 -16.41 4.35 -4.90
N LEU A 97 -16.63 3.21 -5.57
CA LEU A 97 -16.14 2.98 -6.93
C LEU A 97 -16.75 3.96 -7.95
N GLU A 98 -18.06 4.22 -7.81
CA GLU A 98 -18.77 5.19 -8.65
C GLU A 98 -18.18 6.60 -8.48
N GLN A 99 -17.89 7.02 -7.25
CA GLN A 99 -17.28 8.32 -6.98
C GLN A 99 -15.86 8.44 -7.57
N LEU A 100 -15.06 7.36 -7.54
CA LEU A 100 -13.76 7.34 -8.22
C LEU A 100 -13.93 7.51 -9.73
N LEU A 101 -14.80 6.72 -10.35
CA LEU A 101 -14.98 6.68 -11.80
C LEU A 101 -15.56 7.97 -12.40
N LYS A 102 -16.16 8.87 -11.60
CA LYS A 102 -16.54 10.22 -12.05
C LYS A 102 -15.34 11.01 -12.58
N TYR A 103 -14.14 10.71 -12.09
CA TYR A 103 -12.92 11.43 -12.44
C TYR A 103 -12.00 10.67 -13.40
N LYS A 104 -12.48 9.59 -14.02
CA LYS A 104 -11.69 8.76 -14.95
C LYS A 104 -11.16 9.51 -16.19
N GLU A 105 -11.83 10.58 -16.59
CA GLU A 105 -11.39 11.43 -17.71
C GLU A 105 -10.35 12.50 -17.26
N HIS A 106 -10.23 12.74 -15.95
CA HIS A 106 -9.27 13.69 -15.38
C HIS A 106 -7.96 13.01 -15.01
N SER A 107 -8.01 11.72 -14.64
CA SER A 107 -6.85 10.98 -14.17
C SER A 107 -6.98 9.50 -14.47
N LEU A 108 -5.82 8.87 -14.74
CA LEU A 108 -5.71 7.43 -14.93
C LEU A 108 -5.20 6.72 -13.65
N CYS A 109 -5.07 7.44 -12.55
CA CYS A 109 -4.75 6.87 -11.23
C CYS A 109 -5.48 7.65 -10.14
N LEU A 110 -6.46 7.01 -9.52
CA LEU A 110 -7.41 7.59 -8.58
C LEU A 110 -7.22 6.95 -7.21
N GLN A 111 -7.32 7.73 -6.14
CA GLN A 111 -7.14 7.26 -4.77
C GLN A 111 -8.40 7.56 -3.95
N SER A 112 -8.92 6.55 -3.25
CA SER A 112 -10.01 6.72 -2.28
C SER A 112 -9.55 7.51 -1.06
N ALA A 113 -10.43 8.35 -0.51
CA ALA A 113 -10.23 8.97 0.79
C ALA A 113 -10.51 7.94 1.90
N ARG A 114 -9.60 7.84 2.86
CA ARG A 114 -9.68 6.85 3.94
C ARG A 114 -10.12 7.47 5.25
N TYR A 115 -10.95 6.75 5.98
CA TYR A 115 -11.49 7.15 7.27
C TYR A 115 -11.20 6.07 8.31
N PHE A 116 -10.91 6.49 9.54
CA PHE A 116 -10.88 5.60 10.69
C PHE A 116 -12.29 5.15 11.07
N SER A 117 -12.42 4.09 11.86
CA SER A 117 -13.71 3.54 12.31
C SER A 117 -14.56 4.54 13.10
N ASP A 118 -13.97 5.56 13.71
CA ASP A 118 -14.64 6.67 14.40
C ASP A 118 -15.08 7.81 13.46
N GLY A 119 -14.91 7.62 12.14
CA GLY A 119 -15.28 8.62 11.14
C GLY A 119 -14.29 9.77 10.98
N ILE A 120 -13.19 9.77 11.73
CA ILE A 120 -12.10 10.72 11.55
C ILE A 120 -11.33 10.32 10.29
N TYR A 121 -11.15 11.28 9.41
CA TYR A 121 -10.45 11.05 8.19
C TYR A 121 -8.94 10.78 8.43
N VAL A 122 -8.39 9.80 7.74
CA VAL A 122 -6.95 9.48 7.80
C VAL A 122 -6.21 10.54 7.00
N PRO A 123 -5.34 11.37 7.61
CA PRO A 123 -4.59 12.40 6.90
C PRO A 123 -3.50 11.73 6.03
N TRP A 124 -3.96 11.17 4.93
CA TRP A 124 -3.13 10.51 3.96
C TRP A 124 -3.20 11.25 2.63
N GLY A 125 -2.34 12.10 2.42
CA GLY A 125 -2.07 12.75 1.17
C GLY A 125 -0.69 13.36 1.33
N TYR A 126 0.25 12.80 0.58
CA TYR A 126 1.62 13.25 0.67
C TYR A 126 2.13 13.69 -0.69
N ARG A 127 3.04 14.65 -0.66
CA ARG A 127 3.95 14.93 -1.76
C ARG A 127 5.30 14.32 -1.41
N TYR A 128 5.70 13.32 -2.17
CA TYR A 128 6.97 12.65 -1.99
C TYR A 128 8.06 13.33 -2.83
N ASP A 129 9.08 13.83 -2.16
CA ASP A 129 10.31 14.28 -2.79
C ASP A 129 11.29 13.11 -2.82
N LEU A 130 11.37 12.45 -3.97
CA LEU A 130 12.23 11.28 -4.16
C LEU A 130 13.71 11.64 -3.92
N SER A 131 14.15 12.85 -4.27
CA SER A 131 15.56 13.26 -4.10
C SER A 131 15.98 13.40 -2.64
N ARG A 132 15.02 13.59 -1.74
CA ARG A 132 15.23 13.77 -0.30
C ARG A 132 14.73 12.57 0.53
N ASP A 133 14.13 11.56 -0.09
CA ASP A 133 13.39 10.46 0.58
C ASP A 133 12.46 11.01 1.66
N PHE A 134 11.68 12.02 1.31
CA PHE A 134 10.88 12.79 2.26
C PHE A 134 9.44 12.97 1.78
N GLU A 135 8.50 12.81 2.71
CA GLU A 135 7.07 13.05 2.48
C GLU A 135 6.62 14.33 3.15
N GLU A 136 6.08 15.24 2.36
CA GLU A 136 5.41 16.45 2.83
C GLU A 136 3.91 16.18 2.94
N LYS A 137 3.34 16.43 4.12
CA LYS A 137 1.89 16.32 4.34
C LYS A 137 1.15 17.39 3.56
N ILE A 138 0.08 17.00 2.89
CA ILE A 138 -0.83 17.94 2.25
C ILE A 138 -1.68 18.64 3.32
N SER A 139 -1.88 19.95 3.14
CA SER A 139 -2.71 20.74 4.04
C SER A 139 -4.13 20.17 4.16
N ALA A 140 -4.68 20.20 5.37
CA ALA A 140 -6.06 19.80 5.65
C ALA A 140 -7.10 20.56 4.80
N ASP A 141 -6.79 21.78 4.35
CA ASP A 141 -7.67 22.55 3.47
C ASP A 141 -7.90 21.90 2.10
N ASN A 142 -6.98 21.06 1.63
CA ASN A 142 -7.20 20.33 0.39
C ASN A 142 -8.38 19.34 0.48
N TYR A 143 -8.68 18.83 1.67
CA TYR A 143 -9.81 17.92 1.88
C TYR A 143 -11.18 18.64 1.89
N LYS A 144 -11.22 19.97 1.78
CA LYS A 144 -12.44 20.74 1.48
C LYS A 144 -12.82 20.70 0.00
N LYS A 145 -11.86 20.32 -0.89
CA LYS A 145 -12.08 20.17 -2.32
C LYS A 145 -12.69 18.79 -2.62
N GLU A 146 -13.36 18.65 -3.73
CA GLU A 146 -13.88 17.35 -4.20
C GLU A 146 -12.75 16.36 -4.50
N PHE A 147 -11.65 16.85 -5.06
CA PHE A 147 -10.42 16.11 -5.29
C PHE A 147 -9.19 17.02 -5.22
N PHE A 148 -8.04 16.43 -5.07
CA PHE A 148 -6.75 17.12 -5.13
C PHE A 148 -5.61 16.19 -5.54
N SER A 149 -4.57 16.77 -6.17
CA SER A 149 -3.42 16.01 -6.65
C SER A 149 -2.48 15.62 -5.51
N VAL A 150 -2.03 14.37 -5.57
CA VAL A 150 -0.95 13.78 -4.77
C VAL A 150 0.06 13.13 -5.73
N ASN A 151 1.23 12.72 -5.25
CA ASN A 151 2.17 11.97 -6.07
C ASN A 151 2.62 10.66 -5.42
N THR A 152 1.92 10.24 -4.37
CA THR A 152 2.05 8.92 -3.77
C THR A 152 0.70 8.27 -3.71
N GLY A 153 0.66 6.96 -3.75
CA GLY A 153 -0.55 6.19 -3.60
C GLY A 153 -0.50 5.27 -2.39
N CYS A 154 -1.64 4.70 -2.07
CA CYS A 154 -1.78 3.62 -1.12
C CYS A 154 -2.60 2.51 -1.76
N PHE A 155 -2.17 1.28 -1.64
CA PHE A 155 -2.93 0.16 -2.20
C PHE A 155 -4.33 0.00 -1.59
N GLU A 156 -4.54 0.54 -0.39
CA GLU A 156 -5.90 0.69 0.16
C GLU A 156 -6.71 1.68 -0.68
N GLY A 157 -7.41 1.20 -1.71
CA GLY A 157 -8.32 1.99 -2.53
C GLY A 157 -7.71 2.73 -3.72
N MET A 158 -6.52 2.36 -4.19
CA MET A 158 -5.99 2.87 -5.45
C MET A 158 -6.70 2.21 -6.62
N LEU A 159 -7.25 3.03 -7.52
CA LEU A 159 -7.82 2.61 -8.80
C LEU A 159 -6.92 3.10 -9.93
N ILE A 160 -6.35 2.18 -10.70
CA ILE A 160 -5.38 2.48 -11.76
C ILE A 160 -5.85 1.93 -13.10
N HIS A 161 -5.68 2.73 -14.15
CA HIS A 161 -5.98 2.31 -15.52
C HIS A 161 -4.85 1.44 -16.09
N ARG A 162 -5.20 0.42 -16.87
CA ARG A 162 -4.24 -0.52 -17.48
C ARG A 162 -3.12 0.13 -18.28
N SER A 163 -3.39 1.29 -18.92
CA SER A 163 -2.37 2.00 -19.71
C SER A 163 -1.23 2.55 -18.85
N ILE A 164 -1.48 2.82 -17.57
CA ILE A 164 -0.42 3.19 -16.62
C ILE A 164 0.36 1.95 -16.22
N VAL A 165 -0.32 0.83 -15.90
CA VAL A 165 0.33 -0.46 -15.60
C VAL A 165 1.25 -0.89 -16.75
N ALA A 166 0.82 -0.71 -18.00
CA ALA A 166 1.65 -1.00 -19.18
C ALA A 166 2.96 -0.20 -19.23
N LYS A 167 3.00 0.99 -18.63
CA LYS A 167 4.18 1.87 -18.59
C LYS A 167 5.10 1.61 -17.41
N ILE A 168 4.53 1.29 -16.24
CA ILE A 168 5.30 1.20 -14.99
C ILE A 168 5.51 -0.25 -14.53
N GLY A 169 4.85 -1.23 -15.15
CA GLY A 169 4.88 -2.63 -14.72
C GLY A 169 4.05 -2.91 -13.47
N TYR A 170 4.34 -4.00 -12.81
CA TYR A 170 3.66 -4.45 -11.60
C TYR A 170 4.36 -3.92 -10.34
N PRO A 171 3.67 -3.84 -9.18
CA PRO A 171 4.30 -3.51 -7.91
C PRO A 171 5.53 -4.38 -7.62
N ASP A 172 6.58 -3.77 -7.08
CA ASP A 172 7.86 -4.46 -6.84
C ASP A 172 7.81 -5.34 -5.58
N LYS A 173 7.68 -6.65 -5.79
CA LYS A 173 7.61 -7.64 -4.70
C LYS A 173 8.85 -7.70 -3.79
N ARG A 174 10.00 -7.14 -4.21
CA ARG A 174 11.23 -7.10 -3.41
C ARG A 174 11.05 -6.30 -2.11
N PHE A 175 10.13 -5.36 -2.08
CA PHE A 175 9.79 -4.62 -0.86
C PHE A 175 9.28 -5.53 0.25
N PHE A 176 8.60 -6.59 -0.06
CA PHE A 176 7.87 -7.48 0.83
C PHE A 176 6.71 -6.78 1.55
N ILE A 177 6.98 -5.68 2.25
CA ILE A 177 6.00 -4.79 2.87
C ILE A 177 6.61 -3.40 3.08
N THR A 178 5.80 -2.36 3.09
CA THR A 178 6.11 -0.93 3.28
C THR A 178 6.95 -0.30 2.17
N SER A 179 6.56 0.88 1.77
CA SER A 179 7.12 1.70 0.70
C SER A 179 6.85 1.21 -0.73
N ASP A 180 6.29 0.03 -0.92
CA ASP A 180 5.88 -0.53 -2.21
C ASP A 180 4.75 0.29 -2.84
N ASP A 181 3.70 0.58 -2.09
CA ASP A 181 2.56 1.41 -2.47
C ASP A 181 2.98 2.85 -2.81
N ARG A 182 3.82 3.45 -1.95
CA ARG A 182 4.41 4.76 -2.17
C ARG A 182 5.16 4.84 -3.48
N MET A 183 6.07 3.88 -3.72
CA MET A 183 6.88 3.86 -4.94
C MET A 183 6.02 3.61 -6.17
N TYR A 184 5.04 2.73 -6.09
CA TYR A 184 4.14 2.43 -7.19
C TYR A 184 3.28 3.65 -7.57
N GLY A 185 2.70 4.33 -6.57
CA GLY A 185 1.97 5.59 -6.77
C GLY A 185 2.86 6.70 -7.33
N TYR A 186 4.11 6.80 -6.83
CA TYR A 186 5.06 7.76 -7.36
C TYR A 186 5.41 7.51 -8.83
N LEU A 187 5.61 6.26 -9.23
CA LEU A 187 5.80 5.90 -10.64
C LEU A 187 4.57 6.26 -11.49
N ALA A 188 3.37 5.93 -11.02
CA ALA A 188 2.13 6.28 -11.70
C ALA A 188 2.01 7.79 -11.91
N SER A 189 2.39 8.60 -10.90
CA SER A 189 2.35 10.07 -10.96
C SER A 189 3.29 10.70 -12.00
N LYS A 190 4.20 9.92 -12.61
CA LYS A 190 5.04 10.37 -13.72
C LYS A 190 4.34 10.27 -15.08
N HIS A 191 3.18 9.61 -15.12
CA HIS A 191 2.46 9.33 -16.36
C HIS A 191 1.03 9.86 -16.37
N THR A 192 0.50 10.24 -15.22
CA THR A 192 -0.82 10.83 -15.02
C THR A 192 -0.84 11.62 -13.72
N ASP A 193 -1.74 12.60 -13.59
CA ASP A 193 -2.02 13.15 -12.26
C ASP A 193 -2.61 12.05 -11.39
N LEU A 194 -2.03 11.80 -10.21
CA LEU A 194 -2.66 10.96 -9.20
C LEU A 194 -3.53 11.86 -8.36
N ILE A 195 -4.84 11.63 -8.34
CA ILE A 195 -5.77 12.43 -7.57
C ILE A 195 -6.45 11.62 -6.46
N LEU A 196 -6.56 12.23 -5.28
CA LEU A 196 -7.36 11.72 -4.18
C LEU A 196 -8.77 12.30 -4.30
N VAL A 197 -9.79 11.43 -4.32
CA VAL A 197 -11.20 11.78 -4.43
C VAL A 197 -11.84 11.72 -3.06
N ARG A 198 -12.27 12.87 -2.51
CA ARG A 198 -12.80 13.02 -1.13
C ARG A 198 -14.01 12.14 -0.86
N ASP A 199 -14.97 12.12 -1.80
CA ASP A 199 -16.25 11.45 -1.61
C ASP A 199 -16.22 9.96 -1.98
N ALA A 200 -15.09 9.46 -2.48
CA ALA A 200 -14.81 8.03 -2.63
C ALA A 200 -14.29 7.48 -1.28
N ARG A 201 -15.20 7.19 -0.36
CA ARG A 201 -14.87 6.87 1.03
C ARG A 201 -14.55 5.41 1.25
N LEU A 202 -13.48 5.20 2.00
CA LEU A 202 -12.99 3.89 2.43
C LEU A 202 -12.81 3.89 3.95
N ASN A 203 -13.55 3.06 4.65
CA ASN A 203 -13.49 2.96 6.10
C ASN A 203 -12.45 1.91 6.51
N ARG A 204 -11.65 2.21 7.53
CA ARG A 204 -10.65 1.30 8.12
C ARG A 204 -11.14 0.76 9.46
N GLU A 205 -10.72 -0.47 9.79
CA GLU A 205 -11.01 -1.06 11.11
C GLU A 205 -10.29 -0.33 12.26
N ALA A 206 -9.15 0.32 12.00
CA ALA A 206 -8.37 1.03 13.01
C ALA A 206 -9.06 2.32 13.49
N THR A 207 -8.80 2.72 14.75
CA THR A 207 -9.23 4.00 15.33
C THR A 207 -8.13 5.06 15.29
N PHE A 208 -8.52 6.34 15.30
CA PHE A 208 -7.56 7.44 15.33
C PHE A 208 -6.70 7.41 16.61
N GLY A 209 -5.40 7.65 16.47
CA GLY A 209 -4.46 7.72 17.60
C GLY A 209 -3.90 6.37 18.05
N GLU A 210 -4.36 5.26 17.52
CA GLU A 210 -3.80 3.95 17.83
C GLU A 210 -2.43 3.77 17.14
N VAL A 211 -1.34 3.89 17.89
CA VAL A 211 0.02 3.69 17.40
C VAL A 211 0.50 2.29 17.75
N LYS A 212 0.62 1.45 16.75
CA LYS A 212 1.16 0.09 16.92
C LYS A 212 2.65 0.06 16.55
N TYR A 213 3.51 -0.18 17.52
CA TYR A 213 4.95 -0.39 17.29
C TYR A 213 5.19 -1.83 16.86
N SER A 214 5.65 -2.01 15.63
CA SER A 214 5.91 -3.33 15.06
C SER A 214 7.39 -3.49 14.71
N PRO A 215 8.10 -4.44 15.36
CA PRO A 215 9.46 -4.79 14.96
C PRO A 215 9.55 -5.24 13.50
N PHE A 216 8.54 -5.98 13.04
CA PHE A 216 8.43 -6.43 11.65
C PHE A 216 8.41 -5.26 10.66
N TYR A 217 7.52 -4.28 10.82
CA TYR A 217 7.50 -3.08 9.97
C TYR A 217 8.78 -2.28 10.04
N SER A 218 9.33 -2.13 11.25
CA SER A 218 10.57 -1.38 11.44
C SER A 218 11.75 -2.02 10.73
N TYR A 219 11.83 -3.36 10.74
CA TYR A 219 12.83 -4.08 9.96
C TYR A 219 12.75 -3.72 8.48
N TYR A 220 11.58 -3.87 7.85
CA TYR A 220 11.44 -3.61 6.41
C TYR A 220 11.57 -2.13 6.06
N LEU A 221 11.14 -1.21 6.91
CA LEU A 221 11.33 0.23 6.70
C LEU A 221 12.81 0.58 6.52
N TYR A 222 13.67 -0.01 7.35
CA TYR A 222 15.12 0.17 7.24
C TYR A 222 15.72 -0.67 6.12
N ARG A 223 15.34 -1.92 5.96
CA ARG A 223 15.85 -2.77 4.87
C ARG A 223 15.57 -2.17 3.49
N ASN A 224 14.39 -1.62 3.29
CA ASN A 224 13.94 -1.13 1.98
C ASN A 224 14.57 0.20 1.53
N PHE A 225 15.41 0.82 2.34
CA PHE A 225 16.08 2.07 1.94
C PHE A 225 16.92 1.90 0.67
N HIS A 226 17.61 0.76 0.51
CA HIS A 226 18.41 0.51 -0.70
C HIS A 226 17.53 0.41 -1.96
N LEU A 227 16.34 -0.19 -1.87
CA LEU A 227 15.40 -0.24 -2.99
C LEU A 227 14.92 1.16 -3.38
N ARG A 228 14.61 2.02 -2.39
CA ARG A 228 14.23 3.42 -2.67
C ARG A 228 15.39 4.20 -3.30
N ASP A 229 16.64 3.94 -2.90
CA ASP A 229 17.85 4.54 -3.54
C ASP A 229 18.03 4.04 -4.98
N GLU A 230 17.73 2.76 -5.26
CA GLU A 230 17.69 2.21 -6.62
C GLU A 230 16.65 2.90 -7.50
N TYR A 231 15.44 3.10 -6.99
CA TYR A 231 14.39 3.86 -7.69
C TYR A 231 14.80 5.31 -7.92
N CYS A 232 15.42 5.97 -6.92
CA CYS A 232 15.94 7.32 -7.08
C CYS A 232 16.94 7.36 -8.24
N LYS A 233 17.89 6.44 -8.28
CA LYS A 233 18.88 6.34 -9.34
C LYS A 233 18.25 6.05 -10.71
N ALA A 234 17.28 5.15 -10.78
CA ALA A 234 16.61 4.79 -12.03
C ALA A 234 15.81 5.97 -12.62
N ILE A 235 15.15 6.76 -11.77
CA ILE A 235 14.27 7.86 -12.19
C ILE A 235 15.04 9.16 -12.45
N THR A 236 16.05 9.46 -11.61
CA THR A 236 16.75 10.76 -11.64
C THR A 236 18.17 10.69 -12.23
N GLY A 237 18.67 9.49 -12.51
CA GLY A 237 20.06 9.25 -12.91
C GLY A 237 21.07 9.31 -11.75
N LYS A 238 20.64 9.60 -10.54
CA LYS A 238 21.50 9.78 -9.36
C LYS A 238 20.96 9.06 -8.14
N SER A 239 21.83 8.39 -7.39
CA SER A 239 21.51 7.89 -6.04
C SER A 239 21.17 9.02 -5.08
N PHE A 240 20.55 8.69 -3.95
CA PHE A 240 20.29 9.66 -2.89
C PHE A 240 21.55 10.47 -2.53
N PRO A 241 21.38 11.77 -2.26
CA PRO A 241 22.47 12.63 -1.79
C PRO A 241 23.12 12.08 -0.51
N LEU A 242 24.42 12.34 -0.32
CA LEU A 242 25.15 11.90 0.88
C LEU A 242 24.44 12.29 2.18
N LYS A 243 23.85 13.50 2.23
CA LYS A 243 23.07 13.98 3.39
C LYS A 243 21.92 13.02 3.74
N VAL A 244 21.16 12.56 2.74
CA VAL A 244 20.03 11.62 2.95
C VAL A 244 20.55 10.28 3.47
N LYS A 245 21.63 9.76 2.89
CA LYS A 245 22.29 8.53 3.34
C LYS A 245 22.83 8.65 4.77
N MET A 246 23.45 9.77 5.11
CA MET A 246 23.92 10.03 6.47
C MET A 246 22.75 10.12 7.47
N MET A 247 21.67 10.82 7.12
CA MET A 247 20.48 10.88 7.98
C MET A 247 19.87 9.49 8.22
N TYR A 248 19.82 8.65 7.19
CA TYR A 248 19.39 7.26 7.33
C TYR A 248 20.29 6.47 8.30
N VAL A 249 21.61 6.53 8.14
CA VAL A 249 22.57 5.86 9.03
C VAL A 249 22.41 6.34 10.47
N LEU A 250 22.38 7.66 10.69
CA LEU A 250 22.22 8.26 12.02
C LEU A 250 20.87 7.85 12.66
N SER A 251 19.79 7.80 11.88
CA SER A 251 18.50 7.33 12.34
C SER A 251 18.56 5.85 12.76
N ALA A 252 19.19 4.99 11.95
CA ALA A 252 19.35 3.59 12.27
C ALA A 252 20.14 3.37 13.57
N LEU A 253 21.28 4.06 13.71
CA LEU A 253 22.12 4.00 14.91
C LEU A 253 21.35 4.52 16.14
N LYS A 254 20.76 5.72 16.07
CA LYS A 254 19.98 6.28 17.17
C LYS A 254 18.87 5.33 17.62
N ASN A 255 18.05 4.86 16.67
CA ASN A 255 16.88 4.06 17.00
C ASN A 255 17.25 2.64 17.45
N SER A 256 18.34 2.04 16.98
CA SER A 256 18.81 0.73 17.43
C SER A 256 19.49 0.77 18.80
N LEU A 257 20.16 1.88 19.16
CA LEU A 257 20.93 2.00 20.40
C LEU A 257 20.08 2.58 21.55
N ILE A 258 19.44 3.72 21.34
CA ILE A 258 18.76 4.49 22.39
C ILE A 258 17.26 4.72 22.14
N GLY A 259 16.75 4.43 20.93
CA GLY A 259 15.35 4.63 20.59
C GLY A 259 14.38 3.81 21.44
N TYR A 260 13.11 4.25 21.44
CA TYR A 260 11.99 3.51 22.05
C TYR A 260 12.12 3.29 23.58
N SER A 261 12.78 4.22 24.29
CA SER A 261 12.97 4.12 25.75
C SER A 261 11.67 4.05 26.55
N PHE A 262 10.58 4.59 25.99
CA PHE A 262 9.23 4.59 26.56
C PHE A 262 8.47 3.26 26.42
N LEU A 263 8.96 2.31 25.60
CA LEU A 263 8.35 0.99 25.44
C LEU A 263 8.80 0.03 26.53
N GLU A 264 7.97 -0.97 26.78
CA GLU A 264 8.32 -2.11 27.63
C GLU A 264 9.65 -2.74 27.20
N PRO A 265 10.51 -3.18 28.15
CA PRO A 265 11.88 -3.65 27.88
C PRO A 265 11.97 -4.74 26.81
N SER A 266 11.01 -5.70 26.80
CA SER A 266 10.97 -6.79 25.83
C SER A 266 10.68 -6.30 24.42
N LEU A 267 9.67 -5.44 24.25
CA LEU A 267 9.29 -4.86 22.95
C LEU A 267 10.38 -3.91 22.47
N ARG A 268 10.95 -3.08 23.35
CA ARG A 268 12.09 -2.19 23.06
C ARG A 268 13.26 -2.96 22.48
N LYS A 269 13.64 -4.09 23.10
CA LYS A 269 14.74 -4.95 22.61
C LYS A 269 14.42 -5.47 21.21
N LYS A 270 13.20 -5.98 20.99
CA LYS A 270 12.76 -6.46 19.66
C LYS A 270 12.82 -5.34 18.60
N MET A 271 12.35 -4.14 18.92
CA MET A 271 12.38 -2.98 18.01
C MET A 271 13.82 -2.62 17.61
N ARG A 272 14.71 -2.48 18.59
CA ARG A 272 16.12 -2.14 18.35
C ARG A 272 16.82 -3.20 17.50
N THR A 273 16.62 -4.47 17.83
CA THR A 273 17.18 -5.59 17.07
C THR A 273 16.67 -5.62 15.62
N ALA A 274 15.37 -5.39 15.42
CA ALA A 274 14.76 -5.36 14.09
C ALA A 274 15.34 -4.22 13.24
N ILE A 275 15.49 -3.03 13.81
CA ILE A 275 16.06 -1.87 13.12
C ILE A 275 17.52 -2.13 12.73
N TRP A 276 18.32 -2.63 13.67
CA TRP A 276 19.72 -2.97 13.40
C TRP A 276 19.86 -4.02 12.29
N LYS A 277 19.07 -5.08 12.38
CA LYS A 277 19.03 -6.13 11.34
C LYS A 277 18.61 -5.57 9.98
N GLY A 278 17.55 -4.75 9.93
CA GLY A 278 17.10 -4.10 8.69
C GLY A 278 18.17 -3.20 8.09
N PHE A 279 18.86 -2.41 8.93
CA PHE A 279 19.98 -1.59 8.50
C PHE A 279 21.13 -2.42 7.90
N VAL A 280 21.56 -3.49 8.57
CA VAL A 280 22.63 -4.38 8.08
C VAL A 280 22.21 -5.06 6.76
N ASP A 281 20.97 -5.54 6.68
CA ASP A 281 20.44 -6.20 5.48
C ASP A 281 20.27 -5.21 4.31
N CYS A 282 19.98 -3.94 4.59
CA CYS A 282 20.03 -2.84 3.61
C CYS A 282 21.43 -2.69 3.01
N LEU A 283 22.48 -2.64 3.85
CA LEU A 283 23.87 -2.53 3.38
C LEU A 283 24.29 -3.74 2.53
N ARG A 284 23.72 -4.91 2.82
CA ARG A 284 23.93 -6.16 2.07
C ARG A 284 23.03 -6.31 0.85
N LYS A 285 22.12 -5.35 0.61
CA LYS A 285 21.11 -5.38 -0.45
C LYS A 285 20.27 -6.65 -0.46
N LYS A 286 19.85 -7.12 0.72
CA LYS A 286 19.00 -8.29 0.82
C LYS A 286 17.58 -8.01 0.37
N GLU A 287 17.03 -8.85 -0.47
CA GLU A 287 15.68 -8.73 -1.05
C GLU A 287 14.72 -9.85 -0.62
N ASN A 288 15.24 -10.94 -0.07
CA ASN A 288 14.43 -12.09 0.33
C ASN A 288 13.69 -11.86 1.67
N LYS A 289 12.60 -12.63 1.90
CA LYS A 289 11.93 -12.71 3.20
C LYS A 289 12.94 -13.14 4.26
N THR A 290 13.17 -12.30 5.28
CA THR A 290 14.21 -12.54 6.31
C THR A 290 13.72 -12.30 7.74
N PHE A 291 12.43 -11.92 7.95
CA PHE A 291 11.89 -11.64 9.28
C PHE A 291 10.65 -12.46 9.59
#